data_82bb0d14aab7fdef0f0091e2c10da6e3
#
_entry.id   82bb0d14aab7fdef0f0091e2c10da6e3
#
_cell.length_a   1.000
_cell.length_b   1.000
_cell.length_c   1.000
_cell.angle_alpha   90.00
_cell.angle_beta   90.00
_cell.angle_gamma   90.00
#
_symmetry.space_group_name_H-M   'P 1'
#
loop_
_entity.id
_entity.type
_entity.pdbx_description
1 polymer ?
#
loop_
_entity_poly.entity_id
_entity_poly.type
_entity_poly.pdbx_seq_one_letter_code
_entity_poly.pdbx_strand_id
1 'polypeptide(L)' 'MYRRIRDLREDRDLTQAQLGAAIGVSQRTYAYYESGQRMLPPQILCALADYYGVSVDYLLGRTDVKEPYPKRM' A
#
# COMPACT_ATOMS: atom_id res chain seq x y z
N MET A 1 -3.19 4.75 11.07
CA MET A 1 -1.95 4.46 10.33
C MET A 1 -1.88 3.00 9.96
N TYR A 2 -1.51 2.70 8.73
CA TYR A 2 -1.46 1.32 8.25
C TYR A 2 -0.02 0.87 8.17
N ARG A 3 0.43 0.25 9.24
CA ARG A 3 1.83 -0.12 9.43
C ARG A 3 2.37 -1.06 8.36
N ARG A 4 1.51 -1.93 7.82
CA ARG A 4 1.96 -2.92 6.83
C ARG A 4 2.44 -2.31 5.53
N ILE A 5 1.91 -1.15 5.12
CA ILE A 5 2.41 -0.54 3.88
C ILE A 5 3.86 -0.09 4.03
N ARG A 6 4.24 0.39 5.19
CA ARG A 6 5.62 0.73 5.48
C ARG A 6 6.49 -0.52 5.56
N ASP A 7 6.01 -1.53 6.27
CA ASP A 7 6.76 -2.78 6.43
C ASP A 7 7.05 -3.43 5.08
N LEU A 8 6.04 -3.49 4.20
CA LEU A 8 6.22 -4.06 2.87
C LEU A 8 7.20 -3.25 2.03
N ARG A 9 7.15 -1.93 2.14
CA ARG A 9 8.08 -1.07 1.43
C ARG A 9 9.51 -1.32 1.88
N GLU A 10 9.72 -1.36 3.19
CA GLU A 10 11.05 -1.57 3.76
C GLU A 10 11.58 -2.97 3.46
N ASP A 11 10.72 -3.97 3.45
CA ASP A 11 11.10 -5.34 3.12
C ASP A 11 11.64 -5.47 1.70
N ARG A 12 11.21 -4.58 0.80
CA ARG A 12 11.67 -4.57 -0.59
C ARG A 12 12.75 -3.52 -0.86
N ASP A 13 13.25 -2.88 0.18
CA ASP A 13 14.28 -1.84 0.07
C ASP A 13 13.87 -0.70 -0.86
N LEU A 14 12.58 -0.34 -0.84
CA LEU A 14 12.06 0.75 -1.65
C LEU A 14 12.06 2.05 -0.85
N THR A 15 12.39 3.14 -1.52
CA THR A 15 12.19 4.47 -0.94
C THR A 15 10.75 4.90 -1.11
N GLN A 16 10.32 5.89 -0.31
CA GLN A 16 9.00 6.48 -0.47
C GLN A 16 8.82 7.08 -1.87
N ALA A 17 9.88 7.67 -2.42
CA ALA A 17 9.83 8.24 -3.77
C ALA A 17 9.61 7.16 -4.83
N GLN A 18 10.30 6.03 -4.70
CA GLN A 18 10.14 4.92 -5.65
C GLN A 18 8.74 4.35 -5.61
N LEU A 19 8.22 4.13 -4.41
CA LEU A 19 6.89 3.57 -4.29
C LEU A 19 5.81 4.58 -4.72
N GLY A 20 5.98 5.85 -4.37
CA GLY A 20 5.07 6.88 -4.84
C GLY A 20 4.98 6.90 -6.35
N ALA A 21 6.12 6.85 -7.04
CA ALA A 21 6.15 6.82 -8.50
C ALA A 21 5.44 5.58 -9.04
N ALA A 22 5.61 4.44 -8.39
CA ALA A 22 5.01 3.18 -8.85
C ALA A 22 3.48 3.20 -8.79
N ILE A 23 2.90 3.93 -7.84
CA ILE A 23 1.45 4.01 -7.67
C ILE A 23 0.85 5.35 -8.14
N GLY A 24 1.68 6.20 -8.73
CA GLY A 24 1.21 7.42 -9.39
C GLY A 24 0.97 8.60 -8.46
N VAL A 25 1.69 8.69 -7.34
CA VAL A 25 1.61 9.84 -6.43
C VAL A 25 3.00 10.38 -6.13
N SER A 26 3.06 11.62 -5.64
CA SER A 26 4.33 12.22 -5.23
C SER A 26 4.85 11.53 -3.96
N GLN A 27 6.17 11.67 -3.74
CA GLN A 27 6.79 11.19 -2.50
C GLN A 27 6.09 11.79 -1.28
N ARG A 28 5.81 13.10 -1.31
CA ARG A 28 5.18 13.79 -0.20
C ARG A 28 3.80 13.21 0.10
N THR A 29 2.99 13.01 -0.92
CA THR A 29 1.65 12.43 -0.75
C THR A 29 1.74 11.03 -0.18
N TYR A 30 2.64 10.20 -0.71
CA TYR A 30 2.83 8.86 -0.18
C TYR A 30 3.26 8.89 1.28
N ALA A 31 4.17 9.80 1.64
CA ALA A 31 4.63 9.93 3.03
C ALA A 31 3.47 10.26 3.98
N TYR A 32 2.51 11.08 3.54
CA TYR A 32 1.32 11.37 4.33
C TYR A 32 0.48 10.13 4.59
N TYR A 33 0.43 9.21 3.63
CA TYR A 33 -0.30 7.94 3.81
C TYR A 33 0.40 7.08 4.85
N GLU A 34 1.72 6.94 4.79
CA GLU A 34 2.45 6.13 5.78
C GLU A 34 2.35 6.71 7.19
N SER A 35 2.43 8.02 7.32
CA SER A 35 2.37 8.68 8.62
C SER A 35 0.97 8.76 9.21
N GLY A 36 -0.06 8.50 8.41
CA GLY A 36 -1.44 8.62 8.84
C GLY A 36 -1.99 10.04 8.79
N GLN A 37 -1.25 10.98 8.20
CA GLN A 37 -1.74 12.35 8.05
C GLN A 37 -2.85 12.48 7.02
N ARG A 38 -2.92 11.55 6.08
CA ARG A 38 -3.99 11.46 5.09
C ARG A 38 -4.52 10.04 5.03
N MET A 39 -5.82 9.91 4.87
CA MET A 39 -6.44 8.61 4.66
C MET A 39 -6.12 8.10 3.27
N LEU A 40 -5.91 6.79 3.18
CA LEU A 40 -5.67 6.13 1.89
C LEU A 40 -6.97 6.06 1.09
N PRO A 41 -7.02 6.68 -0.10
CA PRO A 41 -8.19 6.50 -0.96
C PRO A 41 -8.28 5.08 -1.49
N PRO A 42 -9.48 4.61 -1.84
CA PRO A 42 -9.63 3.24 -2.36
C PRO A 42 -8.74 2.94 -3.57
N GLN A 43 -8.56 3.90 -4.47
CA GLN A 43 -7.70 3.71 -5.64
C GLN A 43 -6.25 3.43 -5.24
N ILE A 44 -5.76 4.12 -4.22
CA ILE A 44 -4.39 3.92 -3.75
C ILE A 44 -4.25 2.59 -3.01
N LEU A 45 -5.26 2.22 -2.22
CA LEU A 45 -5.27 0.89 -1.58
C LEU A 45 -5.21 -0.22 -2.63
N CYS A 46 -6.00 -0.12 -3.68
CA CYS A 46 -6.00 -1.11 -4.75
C CYS A 46 -4.65 -1.14 -5.48
N ALA A 47 -4.08 0.03 -5.75
CA ALA A 47 -2.78 0.11 -6.41
C ALA A 47 -1.67 -0.53 -5.57
N LEU A 48 -1.68 -0.29 -4.27
CA LEU A 48 -0.71 -0.91 -3.36
C LEU A 48 -0.90 -2.42 -3.28
N ALA A 49 -2.15 -2.87 -3.18
CA ALA A 49 -2.46 -4.29 -3.13
C ALA A 49 -1.97 -4.99 -4.40
N ASP A 50 -2.23 -4.39 -5.56
CA ASP A 50 -1.78 -4.94 -6.84
C ASP A 50 -0.26 -4.95 -6.94
N TYR A 51 0.37 -3.86 -6.51
CA TYR A 51 1.83 -3.74 -6.59
C TYR A 51 2.52 -4.82 -5.76
N TYR A 52 2.03 -5.05 -4.55
CA TYR A 52 2.62 -6.06 -3.65
C TYR A 52 2.07 -7.46 -3.86
N GLY A 53 1.00 -7.62 -4.63
CA GLY A 53 0.38 -8.93 -4.83
C GLY A 53 -0.30 -9.46 -3.57
N VAL A 54 -0.92 -8.57 -2.78
CA VAL A 54 -1.59 -8.93 -1.53
C VAL A 54 -3.03 -8.40 -1.54
N SER A 55 -3.85 -8.87 -0.59
CA SER A 55 -5.20 -8.37 -0.45
C SER A 55 -5.21 -6.99 0.22
N VAL A 56 -6.25 -6.20 -0.07
CA VAL A 56 -6.47 -4.93 0.63
C VAL A 56 -6.67 -5.17 2.13
N ASP A 57 -7.38 -6.23 2.50
CA ASP A 57 -7.57 -6.57 3.91
C ASP A 57 -6.24 -6.81 4.62
N TYR A 58 -5.28 -7.44 3.95
CA TYR A 58 -3.95 -7.62 4.51
C TYR A 58 -3.27 -6.28 4.74
N LEU A 59 -3.35 -5.36 3.78
CA LEU A 59 -2.76 -4.03 3.91
C LEU A 59 -3.35 -3.26 5.09
N LEU A 60 -4.65 -3.43 5.32
CA LEU A 60 -5.34 -2.74 6.41
C LEU A 60 -5.15 -3.42 7.76
N GLY A 61 -4.48 -4.56 7.81
CA GLY A 61 -4.25 -5.29 9.05
C GLY A 61 -5.46 -6.06 9.54
N ARG A 62 -6.43 -6.33 8.67
CA ARG A 62 -7.66 -7.04 9.04
C ARG A 62 -7.52 -8.56 8.96
N THR A 63 -6.49 -9.03 8.29
CA THR A 63 -6.20 -10.44 8.15
C THR A 63 -4.70 -10.64 8.02
N ASP A 64 -4.22 -11.82 8.38
CA ASP A 64 -2.83 -12.22 8.13
C ASP A 64 -2.68 -13.01 6.81
N VAL A 65 -3.78 -13.22 6.10
CA VAL A 65 -3.77 -13.90 4.81
C VAL A 65 -3.36 -12.89 3.73
N LYS A 66 -2.24 -13.15 3.06
CA LYS A 66 -1.68 -12.25 2.05
C LYS A 66 -2.37 -12.37 0.70
N GLU A 67 -2.83 -13.56 0.34
CA GLU A 67 -3.33 -13.86 -0.99
C GLU A 67 -4.49 -12.93 -1.35
N PRO A 68 -4.42 -12.28 -2.52
CA PRO A 68 -5.52 -11.43 -2.95
C PRO A 68 -6.75 -12.27 -3.28
N TYR A 69 -7.91 -11.63 -3.14
CA TYR A 69 -9.15 -12.26 -3.58
C TYR A 69 -9.15 -12.40 -5.10
N PRO A 70 -9.88 -13.40 -5.65
CA PRO A 70 -10.01 -13.51 -7.10
C PRO A 70 -10.53 -12.21 -7.69
N LYS A 71 -9.94 -11.80 -8.82
CA LYS A 71 -10.38 -10.59 -9.48
C LYS A 71 -11.77 -10.78 -10.06
N ARG A 72 -12.55 -9.74 -10.00
CA ARG A 72 -13.88 -9.73 -10.59
C ARG A 72 -13.74 -9.74 -12.11
N MET A 73 -14.51 -10.62 -12.74
CA MET A 73 -14.51 -10.77 -14.18
C MET A 73 -15.45 -9.76 -14.82
#